data_342ca0afd65239b0586f6a2eb1adfe11
#
_entry.id   342ca0afd65239b0586f6a2eb1adfe11
#
_cell.length_a   1.000
_cell.length_b   1.000
_cell.length_c   1.000
_cell.angle_alpha   90.00
_cell.angle_beta   90.00
_cell.angle_gamma   90.00
#
_symmetry.space_group_name_H-M   'P 1'
#
loop_
_entity.id
_entity.type
_entity.pdbx_description
1 polymer ?
#
loop_
_entity_poly.entity_id
_entity_poly.type
_entity_poly.pdbx_seq_one_letter_code
_entity_poly.pdbx_strand_id
1 'polypeptide(L)'
;VPGIIDLLGDELPNLQDKNGALKRTPAGNPAVENLKIDAAILRQSLVAQAGAEIIIYKDEAEAVSTGTTGDVVMMSKQSYFETFEAAPFALVADGSEVTVSPFPIKRTALHLDAAGGPQTNTGIYGLRFEFNRTTLKSYPSFEDAIMHAIVQGLARTADAVLLGALVAATPAPFTLAAAAAAGVRMGELAALVGTAGHGAAIDNNGVLRAAGIAAELTPDMAATIVGSFARSAVMIRSDVDVIVDRTSVQGDLAVTAWAALQPLVPDTSRFWTVAA
;
A
#
# COMPACT_ATOMS: atom_id res chain seq x y z
N VAL A 1 11.85 14.54 -20.84
CA VAL A 1 13.05 13.92 -20.27
C VAL A 1 12.58 12.82 -19.35
N PRO A 2 13.00 11.57 -19.54
CA PRO A 2 12.70 10.50 -18.59
C PRO A 2 13.51 10.70 -17.31
N GLY A 3 12.88 10.46 -16.19
CA GLY A 3 13.48 10.45 -14.86
C GLY A 3 12.95 9.26 -14.05
N ILE A 4 13.67 8.89 -13.03
CA ILE A 4 13.27 7.83 -12.08
C ILE A 4 13.28 8.47 -10.70
N ILE A 5 12.21 8.22 -9.92
CA ILE A 5 12.17 8.53 -8.50
C ILE A 5 12.47 7.22 -7.77
N ASP A 6 13.56 7.19 -7.01
CA ASP A 6 13.91 6.06 -6.12
C ASP A 6 13.24 6.27 -4.75
N LEU A 7 12.20 5.50 -4.47
CA LEU A 7 11.43 5.61 -3.22
C LEU A 7 12.25 5.28 -1.97
N LEU A 8 13.37 4.56 -2.11
CA LEU A 8 14.26 4.21 -1.00
C LEU A 8 15.40 5.21 -0.81
N GLY A 9 15.83 5.86 -1.91
CA GLY A 9 17.00 6.75 -1.92
C GLY A 9 16.67 8.23 -1.87
N ASP A 10 15.53 8.62 -2.44
CA ASP A 10 15.16 10.02 -2.60
C ASP A 10 14.43 10.58 -1.38
N GLU A 11 14.54 11.89 -1.21
CA GLU A 11 13.86 12.65 -0.16
C GLU A 11 12.84 13.61 -0.79
N LEU A 12 11.72 13.82 -0.10
CA LEU A 12 10.78 14.85 -0.48
C LEU A 12 11.38 16.23 -0.21
N PRO A 13 11.43 17.11 -1.23
CA PRO A 13 11.95 18.45 -1.05
C PRO A 13 11.03 19.28 -0.13
N ASN A 14 11.64 20.18 0.63
CA ASN A 14 10.87 21.19 1.36
C ASN A 14 10.22 22.14 0.37
N LEU A 15 8.96 22.48 0.62
CA LEU A 15 8.26 23.50 -0.15
C LEU A 15 8.78 24.89 0.23
N GLN A 16 9.62 25.49 -0.62
CA GLN A 16 10.20 26.81 -0.43
C GLN A 16 9.62 27.82 -1.42
N ASP A 17 9.62 29.09 -1.05
CA ASP A 17 9.30 30.18 -1.96
C ASP A 17 10.53 30.63 -2.78
N LYS A 18 10.35 31.64 -3.65
CA LYS A 18 11.43 32.17 -4.48
C LYS A 18 12.61 32.74 -3.69
N ASN A 19 12.40 33.09 -2.42
CA ASN A 19 13.39 33.69 -1.54
C ASN A 19 14.01 32.65 -0.60
N GLY A 20 13.66 31.34 -0.77
CA GLY A 20 14.11 30.27 0.10
C GLY A 20 13.37 30.20 1.45
N ALA A 21 12.34 31.01 1.65
CA ALA A 21 11.51 30.93 2.85
C ALA A 21 10.63 29.67 2.81
N LEU A 22 10.57 28.95 3.92
CA LEU A 22 9.75 27.74 4.03
C LEU A 22 8.27 28.11 3.87
N LYS A 23 7.62 27.47 2.92
CA LYS A 23 6.17 27.51 2.78
C LYS A 23 5.52 26.57 3.76
N ARG A 24 4.27 26.87 4.08
CA ARG A 24 3.45 25.92 4.83
C ARG A 24 3.04 24.75 3.91
N THR A 25 2.95 23.57 4.49
CA THR A 25 2.32 22.43 3.82
C THR A 25 0.86 22.75 3.47
N PRO A 26 0.21 22.05 2.53
CA PRO A 26 -1.19 22.23 2.20
C PRO A 26 -2.13 22.22 3.42
N ALA A 27 -1.77 21.49 4.48
CA ALA A 27 -2.50 21.46 5.74
C ALA A 27 -2.24 22.68 6.67
N GLY A 28 -1.46 23.65 6.22
CA GLY A 28 -1.11 24.86 7.00
C GLY A 28 0.01 24.66 8.02
N ASN A 29 0.58 23.48 8.14
CA ASN A 29 1.76 23.25 8.96
C ASN A 29 3.03 23.80 8.28
N PRO A 30 4.05 24.24 9.03
CA PRO A 30 5.32 24.59 8.44
C PRO A 30 5.92 23.35 7.74
N ALA A 31 6.56 23.56 6.59
CA ALA A 31 7.33 22.51 5.94
C ALA A 31 8.44 22.08 6.91
N VAL A 32 8.49 20.80 7.22
CA VAL A 32 9.54 20.19 8.06
C VAL A 32 10.69 19.80 7.14
N GLU A 33 11.85 19.54 7.71
CA GLU A 33 13.03 19.04 7.00
C GLU A 33 12.70 17.90 6.03
N ASN A 34 13.55 17.71 5.03
CA ASN A 34 13.40 16.70 4.01
C ASN A 34 12.98 15.36 4.62
N LEU A 35 11.83 14.87 4.19
CA LEU A 35 11.27 13.61 4.66
C LEU A 35 11.57 12.53 3.61
N LYS A 36 12.06 11.39 4.04
CA LYS A 36 12.21 10.23 3.15
C LYS A 36 10.87 9.85 2.55
N ILE A 37 10.87 9.48 1.29
CA ILE A 37 9.63 9.21 0.54
C ILE A 37 8.88 8.01 1.12
N ASP A 38 9.59 6.95 1.52
CA ASP A 38 9.02 5.78 2.20
C ASP A 38 8.25 6.18 3.47
N ALA A 39 8.86 7.02 4.31
CA ALA A 39 8.22 7.53 5.53
C ALA A 39 7.02 8.45 5.22
N ALA A 40 7.06 9.18 4.12
CA ALA A 40 5.94 10.02 3.69
C ALA A 40 4.74 9.16 3.23
N ILE A 41 4.98 8.08 2.48
CA ILE A 41 3.96 7.13 2.06
C ILE A 41 3.29 6.48 3.27
N LEU A 42 4.09 5.96 4.22
CA LEU A 42 3.58 5.34 5.45
C LEU A 42 2.71 6.27 6.29
N ARG A 43 3.07 7.56 6.37
CA ARG A 43 2.27 8.54 7.13
C ARG A 43 0.95 8.88 6.49
N GLN A 44 0.83 8.75 5.18
CA GLN A 44 -0.35 9.18 4.42
C GLN A 44 -1.28 8.03 4.09
N SER A 45 -0.78 6.81 4.02
CA SER A 45 -1.57 5.62 3.73
C SER A 45 -2.48 5.26 4.92
N LEU A 46 -3.79 5.17 4.66
CA LEU A 46 -4.80 4.78 5.66
C LEU A 46 -4.68 3.31 6.02
N VAL A 47 -4.37 2.45 5.05
CA VAL A 47 -4.18 1.02 5.33
C VAL A 47 -2.93 0.78 6.18
N ALA A 48 -1.88 1.60 6.01
CA ALA A 48 -0.70 1.55 6.87
C ALA A 48 -1.02 2.00 8.30
N GLN A 49 -1.84 3.05 8.46
CA GLN A 49 -2.32 3.50 9.76
C GLN A 49 -3.23 2.45 10.43
N ALA A 50 -3.98 1.69 9.64
CA ALA A 50 -4.77 0.55 10.12
C ALA A 50 -3.92 -0.68 10.47
N GLY A 51 -2.61 -0.65 10.19
CA GLY A 51 -1.65 -1.68 10.56
C GLY A 51 -1.09 -2.51 9.39
N ALA A 52 -1.51 -2.28 8.14
CA ALA A 52 -0.95 -2.96 6.99
C ALA A 52 0.51 -2.53 6.74
N GLU A 53 1.31 -3.44 6.21
CA GLU A 53 2.71 -3.16 5.88
C GLU A 53 2.80 -2.56 4.46
N ILE A 54 3.63 -1.54 4.28
CA ILE A 54 4.02 -1.04 2.96
C ILE A 54 5.44 -1.52 2.69
N ILE A 55 5.59 -2.38 1.69
CA ILE A 55 6.87 -2.97 1.31
C ILE A 55 7.35 -2.29 0.04
N ILE A 56 8.42 -1.49 0.16
CA ILE A 56 9.08 -0.95 -1.03
C ILE A 56 10.10 -1.98 -1.49
N TYR A 57 9.84 -2.56 -2.65
CA TYR A 57 10.60 -3.68 -3.18
C TYR A 57 11.51 -3.23 -4.31
N LYS A 58 12.79 -3.58 -4.19
CA LYS A 58 13.79 -3.42 -5.24
C LYS A 58 14.14 -4.78 -5.81
N ASP A 59 14.13 -4.89 -7.15
CA ASP A 59 14.54 -6.11 -7.83
C ASP A 59 16.00 -6.45 -7.50
N GLU A 60 16.20 -7.58 -6.84
CA GLU A 60 17.52 -8.18 -6.68
C GLU A 60 17.68 -9.31 -7.68
N ALA A 61 18.60 -9.13 -8.63
CA ALA A 61 18.97 -10.19 -9.54
C ALA A 61 20.06 -11.05 -8.90
N GLU A 62 19.82 -12.36 -8.84
CA GLU A 62 20.81 -13.34 -8.39
C GLU A 62 21.39 -14.07 -9.59
N ALA A 63 22.72 -14.19 -9.60
CA ALA A 63 23.43 -14.95 -10.61
C ALA A 63 23.34 -16.45 -10.30
N VAL A 64 22.53 -17.19 -11.07
CA VAL A 64 22.39 -18.64 -10.92
C VAL A 64 23.18 -19.33 -12.01
N SER A 65 24.12 -20.22 -11.62
CA SER A 65 24.84 -21.07 -12.56
C SER A 65 23.92 -22.18 -13.08
N THR A 66 23.65 -22.19 -14.38
CA THR A 66 22.87 -23.23 -15.03
C THR A 66 23.76 -24.35 -15.54
N GLY A 67 24.13 -25.27 -14.63
CA GLY A 67 24.74 -26.57 -15.03
C GLY A 67 26.21 -26.54 -15.40
N THR A 68 26.67 -27.61 -16.08
CA THR A 68 28.07 -28.01 -16.32
C THR A 68 28.87 -27.09 -17.27
N THR A 69 28.23 -26.14 -17.94
CA THR A 69 28.86 -25.32 -19.00
C THR A 69 29.32 -23.95 -18.50
N GLY A 70 29.04 -23.59 -17.21
CA GLY A 70 29.50 -22.32 -16.66
C GLY A 70 28.67 -21.10 -17.11
N ASP A 71 27.55 -21.30 -17.76
CA ASP A 71 26.62 -20.23 -18.11
C ASP A 71 25.96 -19.68 -16.85
N VAL A 72 26.05 -18.38 -16.64
CA VAL A 72 25.40 -17.66 -15.54
C VAL A 72 24.19 -16.94 -16.07
N VAL A 73 23.02 -17.29 -15.56
CA VAL A 73 21.77 -16.60 -15.84
C VAL A 73 21.40 -15.75 -14.65
N MET A 74 21.08 -14.48 -14.89
CA MET A 74 20.54 -13.59 -13.87
C MET A 74 19.05 -13.92 -13.68
N MET A 75 18.70 -14.39 -12.50
CA MET A 75 17.30 -14.66 -12.12
C MET A 75 16.86 -13.71 -11.04
N SER A 76 15.61 -13.26 -11.10
CA SER A 76 15.01 -12.49 -10.02
C SER A 76 14.80 -13.38 -8.80
N LYS A 77 15.28 -12.95 -7.64
CA LYS A 77 15.10 -13.65 -6.38
C LYS A 77 13.63 -13.59 -5.98
N GLN A 78 13.01 -14.77 -5.81
CA GLN A 78 11.64 -14.85 -5.36
C GLN A 78 11.53 -14.51 -3.87
N SER A 79 10.75 -13.47 -3.55
CA SER A 79 10.44 -13.05 -2.18
C SER A 79 8.98 -13.34 -1.85
N TYR A 80 8.66 -13.49 -0.56
CA TYR A 80 7.32 -13.79 -0.09
C TYR A 80 6.94 -12.90 1.07
N PHE A 81 5.70 -12.48 1.10
CA PHE A 81 5.06 -11.95 2.31
C PHE A 81 4.39 -13.10 3.04
N GLU A 82 4.76 -13.33 4.29
CA GLU A 82 4.32 -14.48 5.07
C GLU A 82 3.59 -14.05 6.34
N THR A 83 2.53 -14.76 6.68
CA THR A 83 1.82 -14.61 7.94
C THR A 83 1.80 -15.94 8.69
N PHE A 84 1.96 -15.85 10.02
CA PHE A 84 2.01 -17.02 10.89
C PHE A 84 0.72 -17.16 11.69
N GLU A 85 0.24 -18.39 11.81
CA GLU A 85 -0.92 -18.73 12.64
C GLU A 85 -0.49 -19.48 13.89
N ALA A 86 -1.17 -19.21 15.00
CA ALA A 86 -0.96 -19.99 16.21
C ALA A 86 -1.50 -21.42 16.03
N ALA A 87 -0.68 -22.41 16.32
CA ALA A 87 -1.08 -23.80 16.43
C ALA A 87 -1.11 -24.17 17.92
N PRO A 88 -2.30 -24.21 18.58
CA PRO A 88 -2.39 -24.54 19.99
C PRO A 88 -2.01 -26.01 20.23
N PHE A 89 -1.34 -26.27 21.35
CA PHE A 89 -1.06 -27.63 21.79
C PHE A 89 -2.37 -28.31 22.23
N ALA A 90 -2.59 -29.53 21.79
CA ALA A 90 -3.71 -30.34 22.23
C ALA A 90 -3.29 -31.24 23.41
N LEU A 91 -4.24 -31.49 24.30
CA LEU A 91 -4.03 -32.50 25.34
C LEU A 91 -4.00 -33.89 24.71
N VAL A 92 -2.92 -34.63 24.96
CA VAL A 92 -2.74 -35.98 24.45
C VAL A 92 -2.79 -36.97 25.62
N ALA A 93 -3.62 -38.00 25.53
CA ALA A 93 -3.66 -39.04 26.53
C ALA A 93 -2.39 -39.90 26.46
N ASP A 94 -1.98 -40.45 27.62
CA ASP A 94 -0.80 -41.32 27.67
C ASP A 94 -0.96 -42.51 26.71
N GLY A 95 0.08 -42.77 25.94
CA GLY A 95 0.07 -43.85 24.91
C GLY A 95 -0.65 -43.52 23.61
N SER A 96 -1.16 -42.26 23.43
CA SER A 96 -1.81 -41.81 22.20
C SER A 96 -0.86 -40.99 21.34
N GLU A 97 -1.08 -41.00 20.02
CA GLU A 97 -0.35 -40.15 19.08
C GLU A 97 -0.93 -38.73 19.05
N VAL A 98 -0.08 -37.75 18.76
CA VAL A 98 -0.47 -36.34 18.60
C VAL A 98 -1.16 -36.18 17.24
N THR A 99 -2.34 -35.54 17.26
CA THR A 99 -3.05 -35.18 16.03
C THR A 99 -2.24 -34.15 15.21
N VAL A 100 -2.16 -34.34 13.90
CA VAL A 100 -1.45 -33.43 12.99
C VAL A 100 -2.14 -32.08 12.99
N SER A 101 -1.38 -31.03 13.32
CA SER A 101 -1.84 -29.66 13.22
C SER A 101 -1.78 -29.13 11.77
N PRO A 102 -2.68 -28.23 11.37
CA PRO A 102 -2.59 -27.59 10.06
C PRO A 102 -1.29 -26.80 9.91
N PHE A 103 -0.82 -26.64 8.67
CA PHE A 103 0.39 -25.87 8.39
C PHE A 103 0.21 -24.38 8.77
N PRO A 104 1.07 -23.83 9.64
CA PRO A 104 0.81 -22.54 10.29
C PRO A 104 1.24 -21.33 9.48
N ILE A 105 1.76 -21.52 8.25
CA ILE A 105 2.29 -20.43 7.43
C ILE A 105 1.39 -20.22 6.20
N LYS A 106 0.93 -18.99 6.01
CA LYS A 106 0.29 -18.55 4.77
C LYS A 106 1.19 -17.52 4.10
N ARG A 107 1.39 -17.62 2.79
CA ARG A 107 2.29 -16.75 2.05
C ARG A 107 1.72 -16.29 0.72
N THR A 108 2.09 -15.11 0.31
CA THR A 108 1.87 -14.56 -1.03
C THR A 108 3.21 -14.19 -1.63
N ALA A 109 3.46 -14.60 -2.88
CA ALA A 109 4.68 -14.25 -3.58
C ALA A 109 4.68 -12.79 -4.00
N LEU A 110 5.81 -12.11 -3.88
CA LEU A 110 6.04 -10.82 -4.49
C LEU A 110 6.42 -11.08 -5.94
N HIS A 111 5.54 -10.72 -6.86
CA HIS A 111 5.77 -10.86 -8.30
C HIS A 111 6.17 -9.51 -8.86
N LEU A 112 7.43 -9.38 -9.17
CA LEU A 112 7.88 -8.38 -10.11
C LEU A 112 7.93 -9.00 -11.50
N ASP A 113 7.89 -8.18 -12.53
CA ASP A 113 7.96 -8.58 -13.92
C ASP A 113 9.10 -9.58 -14.21
N ALA A 114 8.90 -10.83 -13.90
CA ALA A 114 9.72 -11.87 -14.47
C ALA A 114 9.23 -12.06 -15.91
N ALA A 115 10.07 -11.80 -16.86
CA ALA A 115 9.81 -12.09 -18.26
C ALA A 115 9.26 -13.50 -18.41
N GLY A 116 7.96 -13.66 -18.67
CA GLY A 116 7.32 -14.90 -19.03
C GLY A 116 6.34 -15.52 -18.01
N GLY A 117 6.06 -14.90 -16.85
CA GLY A 117 5.02 -15.38 -15.94
C GLY A 117 3.75 -14.54 -16.01
N PRO A 118 2.55 -15.15 -15.88
CA PRO A 118 1.33 -14.35 -15.72
C PRO A 118 1.41 -13.59 -14.41
N GLN A 119 1.50 -12.26 -14.51
CA GLN A 119 1.41 -11.35 -13.38
C GLN A 119 -0.04 -11.32 -12.89
N THR A 120 -0.36 -12.20 -11.98
CA THR A 120 -1.76 -12.37 -11.60
C THR A 120 -2.26 -11.26 -10.68
N ASN A 121 -1.40 -10.50 -10.02
CA ASN A 121 -1.85 -9.49 -9.04
C ASN A 121 -1.07 -8.17 -9.04
N THR A 122 -0.04 -8.00 -9.87
CA THR A 122 0.70 -6.73 -9.95
C THR A 122 0.05 -5.85 -11.01
N GLY A 123 -0.34 -4.62 -10.62
CA GLY A 123 -0.87 -3.61 -11.52
C GLY A 123 0.13 -2.51 -11.78
N ILE A 124 0.14 -1.96 -13.01
CA ILE A 124 0.84 -0.74 -13.35
C ILE A 124 -0.17 0.40 -13.27
N TYR A 125 0.14 1.40 -12.44
CA TYR A 125 -0.71 2.55 -12.19
C TYR A 125 -0.04 3.80 -12.73
N GLY A 126 -0.79 4.60 -13.47
CA GLY A 126 -0.30 5.82 -14.10
C GLY A 126 -1.00 7.07 -13.57
N LEU A 127 -0.25 8.14 -13.45
CA LEU A 127 -0.72 9.47 -13.12
C LEU A 127 -0.22 10.43 -14.18
N ARG A 128 -1.10 11.33 -14.69
CA ARG A 128 -0.71 12.34 -15.67
C ARG A 128 -1.27 13.70 -15.31
N PHE A 129 -0.40 14.69 -15.28
CA PHE A 129 -0.74 16.10 -15.14
C PHE A 129 -0.40 16.85 -16.43
N GLU A 130 -1.26 17.78 -16.82
CA GLU A 130 -1.01 18.70 -17.93
C GLU A 130 -1.12 20.15 -17.42
N PHE A 131 -0.13 20.94 -17.78
CA PHE A 131 -0.01 22.32 -17.31
C PHE A 131 0.26 23.27 -18.46
N ASN A 132 -0.46 24.36 -18.50
CA ASN A 132 -0.16 25.44 -19.43
C ASN A 132 1.00 26.31 -18.93
N ARG A 133 1.62 27.06 -19.84
CA ARG A 133 2.74 27.93 -19.53
C ARG A 133 2.42 28.99 -18.45
N THR A 134 1.19 29.47 -18.38
CA THR A 134 0.78 30.46 -17.39
C THR A 134 0.80 29.86 -15.98
N THR A 135 0.28 28.65 -15.83
CA THR A 135 0.32 27.91 -14.56
C THR A 135 1.76 27.69 -14.11
N LEU A 136 2.64 27.22 -14.99
CA LEU A 136 4.05 26.99 -14.68
C LEU A 136 4.76 28.25 -14.19
N LYS A 137 4.44 29.42 -14.74
CA LYS A 137 5.00 30.71 -14.30
C LYS A 137 4.46 31.19 -12.95
N SER A 138 3.23 30.80 -12.62
CA SER A 138 2.54 31.26 -11.42
C SER A 138 2.99 30.53 -10.16
N TYR A 139 3.53 29.30 -10.30
CA TYR A 139 3.93 28.44 -9.17
C TYR A 139 5.46 28.25 -9.16
N PRO A 140 6.20 29.01 -8.34
CA PRO A 140 7.67 28.99 -8.35
C PRO A 140 8.30 27.70 -7.81
N SER A 141 7.61 26.94 -6.97
CA SER A 141 8.01 25.62 -6.45
C SER A 141 7.19 24.49 -7.08
N PHE A 142 6.96 24.61 -8.39
CA PHE A 142 6.10 23.70 -9.14
C PHE A 142 6.61 22.27 -9.10
N GLU A 143 7.91 22.06 -9.30
CA GLU A 143 8.53 20.71 -9.32
C GLU A 143 8.38 20.03 -7.97
N ASP A 144 8.66 20.74 -6.89
CA ASP A 144 8.51 20.22 -5.52
C ASP A 144 7.05 19.86 -5.21
N ALA A 145 6.12 20.70 -5.62
CA ALA A 145 4.68 20.45 -5.42
C ALA A 145 4.21 19.21 -6.18
N ILE A 146 4.70 18.99 -7.40
CA ILE A 146 4.39 17.78 -8.19
C ILE A 146 4.97 16.53 -7.53
N MET A 147 6.19 16.58 -7.02
CA MET A 147 6.79 15.47 -6.30
C MET A 147 5.94 15.06 -5.09
N HIS A 148 5.50 16.05 -4.30
CA HIS A 148 4.57 15.80 -3.19
C HIS A 148 3.24 15.19 -3.66
N ALA A 149 2.68 15.69 -4.77
CA ALA A 149 1.44 15.16 -5.33
C ALA A 149 1.57 13.71 -5.80
N ILE A 150 2.71 13.36 -6.43
CA ILE A 150 3.00 11.99 -6.85
C ILE A 150 3.06 11.05 -5.64
N VAL A 151 3.81 11.43 -4.59
CA VAL A 151 3.97 10.60 -3.38
C VAL A 151 2.64 10.44 -2.62
N GLN A 152 1.85 11.51 -2.50
CA GLN A 152 0.51 11.44 -1.92
C GLN A 152 -0.43 10.56 -2.75
N GLY A 153 -0.37 10.70 -4.07
CA GLY A 153 -1.12 9.87 -5.01
C GLY A 153 -0.74 8.39 -4.88
N LEU A 154 0.55 8.11 -4.71
CA LEU A 154 1.07 6.74 -4.54
C LEU A 154 0.55 6.10 -3.24
N ALA A 155 0.59 6.83 -2.12
CA ALA A 155 0.05 6.35 -0.84
C ALA A 155 -1.44 6.00 -0.96
N ARG A 156 -2.21 6.89 -1.59
CA ARG A 156 -3.64 6.66 -1.83
C ARG A 156 -3.91 5.51 -2.80
N THR A 157 -3.07 5.34 -3.82
CA THR A 157 -3.16 4.20 -4.75
C THR A 157 -2.89 2.90 -4.03
N ALA A 158 -1.92 2.86 -3.10
CA ALA A 158 -1.67 1.70 -2.26
C ALA A 158 -2.89 1.31 -1.42
N ASP A 159 -3.58 2.30 -0.83
CA ASP A 159 -4.83 2.08 -0.11
C ASP A 159 -5.92 1.48 -1.03
N ALA A 160 -6.13 2.07 -2.20
CA ALA A 160 -7.12 1.60 -3.17
C ALA A 160 -6.84 0.18 -3.66
N VAL A 161 -5.57 -0.16 -3.89
CA VAL A 161 -5.14 -1.49 -4.35
C VAL A 161 -5.43 -2.56 -3.31
N LEU A 162 -5.06 -2.34 -2.04
CA LEU A 162 -5.32 -3.30 -0.97
C LEU A 162 -6.82 -3.44 -0.71
N LEU A 163 -7.53 -2.33 -0.56
CA LEU A 163 -8.97 -2.33 -0.30
C LEU A 163 -9.75 -2.95 -1.46
N GLY A 164 -9.35 -2.67 -2.70
CA GLY A 164 -9.93 -3.30 -3.89
C GLY A 164 -9.77 -4.82 -3.89
N ALA A 165 -8.58 -5.32 -3.52
CA ALA A 165 -8.34 -6.76 -3.39
C ALA A 165 -9.17 -7.40 -2.28
N LEU A 166 -9.31 -6.74 -1.13
CA LEU A 166 -10.14 -7.21 -0.02
C LEU A 166 -11.63 -7.25 -0.40
N VAL A 167 -12.14 -6.21 -1.06
CA VAL A 167 -13.53 -6.18 -1.54
C VAL A 167 -13.78 -7.27 -2.59
N ALA A 168 -12.84 -7.47 -3.52
CA ALA A 168 -12.92 -8.50 -4.55
C ALA A 168 -12.95 -9.93 -3.97
N ALA A 169 -12.33 -10.14 -2.80
CA ALA A 169 -12.39 -11.41 -2.09
C ALA A 169 -13.76 -11.71 -1.47
N THR A 170 -14.73 -10.78 -1.55
CA THR A 170 -16.11 -10.93 -1.03
C THR A 170 -16.15 -11.42 0.43
N PRO A 171 -15.56 -10.68 1.39
CA PRO A 171 -15.51 -11.14 2.77
C PRO A 171 -16.90 -11.30 3.37
N ALA A 172 -17.03 -12.27 4.29
CA ALA A 172 -18.29 -12.51 5.01
C ALA A 172 -18.69 -11.32 5.89
N PRO A 173 -19.97 -11.20 6.31
CA PRO A 173 -20.38 -10.17 7.26
C PRO A 173 -19.65 -10.28 8.59
N PHE A 174 -19.29 -9.12 9.15
CA PHE A 174 -18.60 -9.04 10.43
C PHE A 174 -19.52 -9.45 11.58
N THR A 175 -19.04 -10.36 12.43
CA THR A 175 -19.59 -10.65 13.74
C THR A 175 -18.48 -10.89 14.74
N LEU A 176 -18.68 -10.55 16.00
CA LEU A 176 -17.71 -10.84 17.06
C LEU A 176 -17.39 -12.35 17.17
N ALA A 177 -18.40 -13.20 16.92
CA ALA A 177 -18.22 -14.64 16.91
C ALA A 177 -17.30 -15.10 15.78
N ALA A 178 -17.43 -14.52 14.58
CA ALA A 178 -16.56 -14.83 13.45
C ALA A 178 -15.12 -14.39 13.71
N ALA A 179 -14.91 -13.20 14.28
CA ALA A 179 -13.60 -12.70 14.66
C ALA A 179 -12.95 -13.58 15.74
N ALA A 180 -13.72 -13.99 16.75
CA ALA A 180 -13.23 -14.89 17.80
C ALA A 180 -12.88 -16.28 17.24
N ALA A 181 -13.72 -16.84 16.34
CA ALA A 181 -13.44 -18.11 15.68
C ALA A 181 -12.18 -18.07 14.79
N ALA A 182 -11.90 -16.90 14.18
CA ALA A 182 -10.66 -16.66 13.44
C ALA A 182 -9.45 -16.41 14.35
N GLY A 183 -9.61 -16.38 15.68
CA GLY A 183 -8.53 -16.14 16.63
C GLY A 183 -7.97 -14.72 16.61
N VAL A 184 -8.77 -13.74 16.11
CA VAL A 184 -8.35 -12.34 16.05
C VAL A 184 -8.70 -11.64 17.35
N ARG A 185 -7.73 -10.91 17.93
CA ARG A 185 -7.94 -10.12 19.13
C ARG A 185 -8.60 -8.79 18.80
N MET A 186 -9.39 -8.27 19.74
CA MET A 186 -10.07 -6.98 19.56
C MET A 186 -9.11 -5.84 19.22
N GLY A 187 -7.92 -5.81 19.80
CA GLY A 187 -6.89 -4.79 19.56
C GLY A 187 -6.17 -4.93 18.21
N GLU A 188 -6.38 -6.02 17.49
CA GLU A 188 -5.83 -6.24 16.13
C GLU A 188 -6.82 -5.79 15.04
N LEU A 189 -8.06 -5.49 15.43
CA LEU A 189 -9.11 -5.08 14.50
C LEU A 189 -9.03 -3.58 14.24
N ALA A 190 -9.00 -3.22 12.99
CA ALA A 190 -9.21 -1.87 12.50
C ALA A 190 -10.35 -1.87 11.47
N ALA A 191 -10.98 -0.73 11.28
CA ALA A 191 -12.06 -0.58 10.32
C ALA A 191 -11.78 0.58 9.37
N LEU A 192 -12.05 0.38 8.09
CA LEU A 192 -12.04 1.42 7.07
C LEU A 192 -13.44 1.55 6.48
N VAL A 193 -14.01 2.74 6.60
CA VAL A 193 -15.38 3.05 6.18
C VAL A 193 -15.33 3.69 4.81
N GLY A 194 -15.91 3.03 3.85
CA GLY A 194 -16.03 3.53 2.49
C GLY A 194 -17.17 4.53 2.29
N THR A 195 -17.34 4.98 1.06
CA THR A 195 -18.28 6.06 0.69
C THR A 195 -19.75 5.73 0.95
N ALA A 196 -20.12 4.45 1.09
CA ALA A 196 -21.49 4.06 1.46
C ALA A 196 -21.78 4.21 2.97
N GLY A 197 -20.76 4.32 3.82
CA GLY A 197 -20.91 4.58 5.25
C GLY A 197 -21.60 3.46 6.04
N HIS A 198 -21.70 2.25 5.50
CA HIS A 198 -22.42 1.15 6.15
C HIS A 198 -21.87 0.82 7.53
N GLY A 199 -22.77 0.74 8.52
CA GLY A 199 -22.46 0.37 9.90
C GLY A 199 -21.56 1.36 10.64
N ALA A 200 -21.32 2.55 10.09
CA ALA A 200 -20.49 3.59 10.70
C ALA A 200 -21.33 4.51 11.57
N ALA A 201 -20.83 4.83 12.75
CA ALA A 201 -21.40 5.80 13.67
C ALA A 201 -20.30 6.53 14.45
N ILE A 202 -20.55 7.75 14.87
CA ILE A 202 -19.70 8.49 15.76
C ILE A 202 -20.16 8.23 17.19
N ASP A 203 -19.26 7.77 18.06
CA ASP A 203 -19.59 7.54 19.45
C ASP A 203 -19.72 8.86 20.25
N ASN A 204 -20.14 8.76 21.52
CA ASN A 204 -20.32 9.93 22.38
C ASN A 204 -19.02 10.71 22.67
N ASN A 205 -17.88 10.11 22.38
CA ASN A 205 -16.54 10.73 22.56
C ASN A 205 -16.03 11.35 21.25
N GLY A 206 -16.83 11.34 20.18
CA GLY A 206 -16.43 11.87 18.88
C GLY A 206 -15.54 10.94 18.04
N VAL A 207 -15.43 9.67 18.41
CA VAL A 207 -14.65 8.67 17.67
C VAL A 207 -15.52 7.96 16.65
N LEU A 208 -15.07 7.92 15.39
CA LEU A 208 -15.75 7.14 14.37
C LEU A 208 -15.55 5.64 14.65
N ARG A 209 -16.65 4.89 14.59
CA ARG A 209 -16.65 3.43 14.76
C ARG A 209 -17.47 2.75 13.69
N ALA A 210 -17.04 1.57 13.28
CA ALA A 210 -17.82 0.67 12.46
C ALA A 210 -17.96 -0.67 13.19
N ALA A 211 -19.21 -1.11 13.41
CA ALA A 211 -19.51 -2.31 14.20
C ALA A 211 -18.81 -2.35 15.58
N GLY A 212 -18.61 -1.18 16.20
CA GLY A 212 -17.94 -1.03 17.50
C GLY A 212 -16.40 -0.94 17.43
N ILE A 213 -15.79 -1.15 16.27
CA ILE A 213 -14.36 -1.04 16.03
C ILE A 213 -13.99 0.40 15.67
N ALA A 214 -12.85 0.90 16.15
CA ALA A 214 -12.33 2.21 15.75
C ALA A 214 -12.09 2.24 14.23
N ALA A 215 -12.51 3.31 13.58
CA ALA A 215 -12.57 3.37 12.13
C ALA A 215 -12.03 4.69 11.59
N GLU A 216 -11.55 4.66 10.34
CA GLU A 216 -11.19 5.82 9.54
C GLU A 216 -12.01 5.85 8.25
N LEU A 217 -12.18 7.05 7.67
CA LEU A 217 -12.89 7.22 6.41
C LEU A 217 -11.96 7.08 5.21
N THR A 218 -12.40 6.36 4.20
CA THR A 218 -11.68 6.26 2.93
C THR A 218 -12.59 6.54 1.74
N PRO A 219 -12.13 7.31 0.74
CA PRO A 219 -12.84 7.49 -0.51
C PRO A 219 -12.61 6.37 -1.53
N ASP A 220 -11.70 5.43 -1.24
CA ASP A 220 -11.16 4.52 -2.24
C ASP A 220 -11.95 3.20 -2.38
N MET A 221 -13.02 3.05 -1.61
CA MET A 221 -13.98 1.96 -1.74
C MET A 221 -15.40 2.42 -1.36
N ALA A 222 -16.42 1.63 -1.69
CA ALA A 222 -17.80 1.87 -1.24
C ALA A 222 -18.12 1.14 0.06
N ALA A 223 -17.66 -0.10 0.21
CA ALA A 223 -17.93 -0.96 1.36
C ALA A 223 -17.23 -0.48 2.64
N THR A 224 -17.66 -0.99 3.78
CA THR A 224 -16.96 -0.88 5.05
C THR A 224 -16.28 -2.20 5.34
N ILE A 225 -14.96 -2.19 5.52
CA ILE A 225 -14.15 -3.37 5.84
C ILE A 225 -13.64 -3.29 7.27
N VAL A 226 -13.82 -4.39 8.00
CA VAL A 226 -13.24 -4.62 9.32
C VAL A 226 -12.29 -5.79 9.22
N GLY A 227 -11.08 -5.67 9.77
CA GLY A 227 -10.12 -6.78 9.72
C GLY A 227 -8.83 -6.54 10.45
N SER A 228 -7.97 -7.55 10.41
CA SER A 228 -6.60 -7.49 10.94
C SER A 228 -5.64 -7.06 9.84
N PHE A 229 -5.53 -5.75 9.61
CA PHE A 229 -4.68 -5.19 8.56
C PHE A 229 -3.20 -5.52 8.74
N ALA A 230 -2.74 -5.77 9.98
CA ALA A 230 -1.36 -6.21 10.25
C ALA A 230 -0.98 -7.55 9.58
N ARG A 231 -1.94 -8.25 9.00
CA ARG A 231 -1.74 -9.49 8.25
C ARG A 231 -1.84 -9.31 6.74
N SER A 232 -1.76 -8.08 6.29
CA SER A 232 -1.75 -7.72 4.88
C SER A 232 -0.66 -6.69 4.60
N ALA A 233 -0.26 -6.62 3.34
CA ALA A 233 0.72 -5.64 2.90
C ALA A 233 0.39 -5.13 1.49
N VAL A 234 1.02 -4.03 1.12
CA VAL A 234 1.09 -3.58 -0.26
C VAL A 234 2.54 -3.51 -0.66
N MET A 235 2.90 -4.21 -1.73
CA MET A 235 4.19 -4.07 -2.35
C MET A 235 4.14 -2.89 -3.34
N ILE A 236 5.13 -2.02 -3.25
CA ILE A 236 5.37 -0.93 -4.20
C ILE A 236 6.77 -1.14 -4.77
N ARG A 237 6.92 -1.10 -6.09
CA ARG A 237 8.24 -1.13 -6.71
C ARG A 237 9.02 0.13 -6.35
N SER A 238 10.32 -0.01 -6.05
CA SER A 238 11.17 1.10 -5.62
C SER A 238 11.27 2.22 -6.64
N ASP A 239 11.15 1.89 -7.92
CA ASP A 239 11.37 2.82 -9.02
C ASP A 239 10.02 3.29 -9.57
N VAL A 240 9.78 4.60 -9.52
CA VAL A 240 8.66 5.27 -10.18
C VAL A 240 9.19 5.97 -11.42
N ASP A 241 8.70 5.54 -12.58
CA ASP A 241 9.08 6.14 -13.85
C ASP A 241 8.36 7.46 -14.04
N VAL A 242 9.09 8.54 -14.29
CA VAL A 242 8.52 9.87 -14.54
C VAL A 242 8.97 10.36 -15.92
N ILE A 243 8.02 10.74 -16.75
CA ILE A 243 8.28 11.34 -18.05
C ILE A 243 7.73 12.75 -18.06
N VAL A 244 8.59 13.69 -18.42
CA VAL A 244 8.24 15.10 -18.58
C VAL A 244 8.37 15.48 -20.05
N ASP A 245 7.25 15.80 -20.69
CA ASP A 245 7.17 16.12 -22.12
C ASP A 245 6.50 17.48 -22.36
N ARG A 246 6.93 18.16 -23.42
CA ARG A 246 6.22 19.31 -23.93
C ARG A 246 5.11 18.86 -24.86
N THR A 247 3.89 19.29 -24.58
CA THR A 247 2.68 18.89 -25.33
C THR A 247 2.33 19.87 -26.42
N SER A 248 2.88 21.10 -26.40
CA SER A 248 2.62 22.12 -27.41
C SER A 248 3.85 23.00 -27.69
N VAL A 249 3.86 23.63 -28.86
CA VAL A 249 4.84 24.66 -29.21
C VAL A 249 4.69 25.94 -28.36
N GLN A 250 3.56 26.10 -27.69
CA GLN A 250 3.29 27.23 -26.79
C GLN A 250 3.94 27.07 -25.42
N GLY A 251 4.52 25.88 -25.14
CA GLY A 251 5.29 25.62 -23.92
C GLY A 251 4.46 24.94 -22.82
N ASP A 252 3.37 24.28 -23.17
CA ASP A 252 2.63 23.43 -22.24
C ASP A 252 3.43 22.18 -21.92
N LEU A 253 3.28 21.69 -20.69
CA LEU A 253 4.04 20.57 -20.12
C LEU A 253 3.10 19.48 -19.64
N ALA A 254 3.45 18.23 -19.91
CA ALA A 254 2.84 17.07 -19.29
C ALA A 254 3.86 16.35 -18.42
N VAL A 255 3.45 15.95 -17.24
CA VAL A 255 4.19 15.09 -16.33
C VAL A 255 3.39 13.79 -16.17
N THR A 256 3.98 12.67 -16.55
CA THR A 256 3.37 11.35 -16.43
C THR A 256 4.25 10.49 -15.52
N ALA A 257 3.66 9.87 -14.52
CA ALA A 257 4.35 8.96 -13.61
C ALA A 257 3.70 7.58 -13.66
N TRP A 258 4.51 6.52 -13.57
CA TRP A 258 4.05 5.14 -13.48
C TRP A 258 4.70 4.44 -12.29
N ALA A 259 3.88 3.69 -11.57
CA ALA A 259 4.30 2.87 -10.46
C ALA A 259 3.67 1.47 -10.55
N ALA A 260 4.39 0.45 -10.12
CA ALA A 260 3.88 -0.91 -10.02
C ALA A 260 3.56 -1.24 -8.56
N LEU A 261 2.31 -1.68 -8.30
CA LEU A 261 1.82 -2.04 -6.98
C LEU A 261 1.16 -3.42 -7.00
N GLN A 262 1.29 -4.14 -5.89
CA GLN A 262 0.69 -5.45 -5.69
C GLN A 262 0.09 -5.55 -4.29
N PRO A 263 -1.21 -5.97 -4.15
CA PRO A 263 -1.79 -6.29 -2.85
C PRO A 263 -1.29 -7.65 -2.38
N LEU A 264 -0.91 -7.75 -1.12
CA LEU A 264 -0.41 -8.97 -0.49
C LEU A 264 -1.34 -9.34 0.67
N VAL A 265 -2.26 -10.26 0.40
CA VAL A 265 -3.24 -10.77 1.38
C VAL A 265 -3.15 -12.28 1.41
N PRO A 266 -2.24 -12.88 2.23
CA PRO A 266 -2.08 -14.32 2.34
C PRO A 266 -3.33 -15.01 2.88
N ASP A 267 -4.10 -14.30 3.70
CA ASP A 267 -5.30 -14.81 4.35
C ASP A 267 -6.44 -13.79 4.35
N THR A 268 -7.45 -14.01 3.52
CA THR A 268 -8.66 -13.19 3.45
C THR A 268 -9.68 -13.50 4.54
N SER A 269 -9.55 -14.63 5.26
CA SER A 269 -10.51 -15.06 6.29
C SER A 269 -10.54 -14.18 7.55
N ARG A 270 -9.60 -13.24 7.66
CA ARG A 270 -9.48 -12.29 8.77
C ARG A 270 -9.99 -10.89 8.44
N PHE A 271 -10.74 -10.79 7.36
CA PHE A 271 -11.40 -9.56 6.92
C PHE A 271 -12.89 -9.82 6.74
N TRP A 272 -13.69 -8.84 7.07
CA TRP A 272 -15.15 -8.90 7.04
C TRP A 272 -15.71 -7.61 6.48
N THR A 273 -16.91 -7.69 5.90
CA THR A 273 -17.70 -6.53 5.53
C THR A 273 -18.71 -6.19 6.62
N VAL A 274 -19.00 -4.90 6.80
CA VAL A 274 -20.12 -4.46 7.63
C VAL A 274 -21.31 -4.24 6.74
N ALA A 275 -22.43 -4.94 7.04
CA ALA A 275 -23.67 -4.78 6.31
C ALA A 275 -24.31 -3.40 6.56
N ALA A 276 -25.21 -3.00 5.63
CA ALA A 276 -25.97 -1.78 5.73
C ALA A 276 -26.92 -1.77 6.94
#